data_79c7a13596caa4ad0a1d256e57536968
#
_entry.id   79c7a13596caa4ad0a1d256e57536968
#
_cell.length_a   1.000
_cell.length_b   1.000
_cell.length_c   1.000
_cell.angle_alpha   90.00
_cell.angle_beta   90.00
_cell.angle_gamma   90.00
#
_symmetry.space_group_name_H-M   'P 1'
#
loop_
_entity.id
_entity.type
_entity.pdbx_description
1 polymer ?
#
loop_
_entity_poly.entity_id
_entity_poly.type
_entity_poly.pdbx_seq_one_letter_code
_entity_poly.pdbx_strand_id
1 'polypeptide(L)'
;MSQWSYETVGEILKKQRETKNISLEEAASATNISVRFLSALEENQFSKLPAQIHVTGFIRLYGNYLDLAESLLMEKLNYQMMMDEHPPLEEIMTLAKQVQPKNRKINPVFIIFMLMLMASVSLVIVYFYHNPPSSEVVE
;
A
#
# COMPACT_ATOMS: atom_id res chain seq x y z
N MET A 1 -13.48 28.70 16.25
CA MET A 1 -13.36 27.65 15.25
C MET A 1 -12.51 26.58 15.89
N SER A 2 -13.12 25.43 16.23
CA SER A 2 -12.51 24.41 17.08
C SER A 2 -11.41 23.67 16.34
N GLN A 3 -10.24 23.61 16.94
CA GLN A 3 -9.00 22.97 16.49
C GLN A 3 -9.10 21.42 16.35
N TRP A 4 -10.29 20.87 16.56
CA TRP A 4 -10.57 19.42 16.55
C TRP A 4 -10.80 18.82 15.16
N SER A 5 -10.72 19.64 14.11
CA SER A 5 -11.16 19.25 12.76
C SER A 5 -10.26 18.24 12.08
N TYR A 6 -9.00 18.05 12.51
CA TYR A 6 -8.00 17.23 11.84
C TYR A 6 -7.33 16.16 12.72
N GLU A 7 -7.66 16.08 14.03
CA GLU A 7 -7.08 15.07 14.90
C GLU A 7 -7.58 13.66 14.50
N THR A 8 -6.65 12.76 14.33
CA THR A 8 -6.93 11.33 14.07
C THR A 8 -7.39 10.63 15.35
N VAL A 9 -8.02 9.46 15.20
CA VAL A 9 -8.46 8.69 16.36
C VAL A 9 -7.29 8.29 17.27
N GLY A 10 -6.12 7.97 16.69
CA GLY A 10 -4.92 7.63 17.45
C GLY A 10 -4.37 8.81 18.26
N GLU A 11 -4.34 10.01 17.66
CA GLU A 11 -3.90 11.23 18.35
C GLU A 11 -4.83 11.59 19.52
N ILE A 12 -6.15 11.41 19.36
CA ILE A 12 -7.11 11.63 20.44
C ILE A 12 -6.86 10.67 21.60
N LEU A 13 -6.67 9.37 21.31
CA LEU A 13 -6.35 8.35 22.33
C LEU A 13 -5.07 8.70 23.08
N LYS A 14 -4.00 8.97 22.34
CA LYS A 14 -2.69 9.33 22.91
C LYS A 14 -2.77 10.56 23.82
N LYS A 15 -3.35 11.64 23.32
CA LYS A 15 -3.49 12.89 24.05
C LYS A 15 -4.28 12.72 25.35
N GLN A 16 -5.36 11.95 25.32
CA GLN A 16 -6.16 11.66 26.50
C GLN A 16 -5.39 10.84 27.53
N ARG A 17 -4.65 9.81 27.09
CA ARG A 17 -3.78 9.01 27.97
C ARG A 17 -2.73 9.89 28.66
N GLU A 18 -2.04 10.72 27.86
CA GLU A 18 -1.01 11.64 28.36
C GLU A 18 -1.57 12.67 29.33
N THR A 19 -2.77 13.21 29.04
CA THR A 19 -3.47 14.16 29.94
C THR A 19 -3.80 13.50 31.28
N LYS A 20 -4.08 12.21 31.29
CA LYS A 20 -4.34 11.42 32.50
C LYS A 20 -3.05 10.94 33.20
N ASN A 21 -1.86 11.21 32.61
CA ASN A 21 -0.56 10.72 33.05
C ASN A 21 -0.50 9.18 33.17
N ILE A 22 -1.20 8.46 32.28
CA ILE A 22 -1.22 7.01 32.23
C ILE A 22 -0.10 6.53 31.31
N SER A 23 0.69 5.53 31.73
CA SER A 23 1.68 4.90 30.87
C SER A 23 1.02 3.90 29.91
N LEU A 24 1.70 3.55 28.81
CA LEU A 24 1.22 2.50 27.89
C LEU A 24 1.16 1.13 28.58
N GLU A 25 2.08 0.86 29.50
CA GLU A 25 2.14 -0.38 30.31
C GLU A 25 0.94 -0.50 31.25
N GLU A 26 0.58 0.60 31.90
CA GLU A 26 -0.59 0.69 32.78
C GLU A 26 -1.87 0.48 31.97
N ALA A 27 -2.02 1.17 30.85
CA ALA A 27 -3.15 1.01 29.96
C ALA A 27 -3.25 -0.43 29.41
N ALA A 28 -2.12 -1.04 29.04
CA ALA A 28 -2.07 -2.41 28.58
C ALA A 28 -2.52 -3.41 29.66
N SER A 29 -2.08 -3.19 30.90
CA SER A 29 -2.48 -4.01 32.04
C SER A 29 -3.99 -3.90 32.32
N ALA A 30 -4.56 -2.69 32.24
CA ALA A 30 -5.95 -2.43 32.51
C ALA A 30 -6.91 -2.93 31.40
N THR A 31 -6.47 -2.85 30.14
CA THR A 31 -7.29 -3.19 28.97
C THR A 31 -7.07 -4.60 28.44
N ASN A 32 -6.06 -5.32 28.91
CA ASN A 32 -5.56 -6.58 28.34
C ASN A 32 -5.18 -6.47 26.84
N ILE A 33 -4.85 -5.26 26.37
CA ILE A 33 -4.29 -5.01 25.04
C ILE A 33 -2.78 -4.87 25.18
N SER A 34 -2.00 -5.58 24.36
CA SER A 34 -0.55 -5.47 24.46
C SER A 34 -0.06 -4.04 24.18
N VAL A 35 1.02 -3.60 24.85
CA VAL A 35 1.67 -2.28 24.66
C VAL A 35 1.91 -2.01 23.18
N ARG A 36 2.38 -3.01 22.42
CA ARG A 36 2.63 -2.90 20.99
C ARG A 36 1.38 -2.52 20.20
N PHE A 37 0.22 -3.07 20.57
CA PHE A 37 -1.04 -2.75 19.89
C PHE A 37 -1.60 -1.39 20.31
N LEU A 38 -1.46 -1.01 21.58
CA LEU A 38 -1.82 0.34 22.02
C LEU A 38 -0.97 1.41 21.32
N SER A 39 0.35 1.21 21.23
CA SER A 39 1.24 2.10 20.47
C SER A 39 0.83 2.18 19.00
N ALA A 40 0.52 1.04 18.36
CA ALA A 40 0.07 1.02 16.97
C ALA A 40 -1.26 1.75 16.78
N LEU A 41 -2.20 1.69 17.74
CA LEU A 41 -3.44 2.45 17.72
C LEU A 41 -3.18 3.97 17.80
N GLU A 42 -2.33 4.40 18.74
CA GLU A 42 -1.98 5.80 18.93
C GLU A 42 -1.23 6.40 17.72
N GLU A 43 -0.48 5.57 17.00
CA GLU A 43 0.24 5.94 15.78
C GLU A 43 -0.57 5.76 14.50
N ASN A 44 -1.86 5.39 14.59
CA ASN A 44 -2.75 5.05 13.47
C ASN A 44 -2.22 3.94 12.54
N GLN A 45 -1.34 3.05 13.05
CA GLN A 45 -0.73 1.96 12.30
C GLN A 45 -1.60 0.69 12.37
N PHE A 46 -2.83 0.77 11.87
CA PHE A 46 -3.82 -0.29 11.97
C PHE A 46 -3.42 -1.59 11.26
N SER A 47 -2.54 -1.50 10.27
CA SER A 47 -1.96 -2.66 9.57
C SER A 47 -1.07 -3.55 10.45
N LYS A 48 -0.58 -3.03 11.59
CA LYS A 48 0.20 -3.79 12.57
C LYS A 48 -0.67 -4.59 13.56
N LEU A 49 -1.98 -4.40 13.51
CA LEU A 49 -2.93 -5.14 14.34
C LEU A 49 -3.25 -6.51 13.71
N PRO A 50 -3.56 -7.55 14.52
CA PRO A 50 -3.69 -8.93 14.05
C PRO A 50 -4.83 -9.15 13.04
N ALA A 51 -5.86 -8.31 13.04
CA ALA A 51 -6.91 -8.27 12.03
C ALA A 51 -7.63 -6.92 12.09
N GLN A 52 -8.08 -6.42 10.94
CA GLN A 52 -8.83 -5.14 10.86
C GLN A 52 -10.08 -5.13 11.73
N ILE A 53 -10.72 -6.27 11.92
CA ILE A 53 -11.92 -6.41 12.79
C ILE A 53 -11.63 -6.06 14.26
N HIS A 54 -10.39 -6.18 14.70
CA HIS A 54 -9.99 -5.84 16.08
C HIS A 54 -9.74 -4.34 16.28
N VAL A 55 -9.51 -3.56 15.22
CA VAL A 55 -9.27 -2.11 15.33
C VAL A 55 -10.41 -1.43 16.08
N THR A 56 -11.63 -1.59 15.62
CA THR A 56 -12.82 -1.01 16.25
C THR A 56 -12.98 -1.48 17.69
N GLY A 57 -12.78 -2.77 17.95
CA GLY A 57 -12.87 -3.34 19.29
C GLY A 57 -11.84 -2.77 20.26
N PHE A 58 -10.59 -2.65 19.81
CA PHE A 58 -9.51 -2.09 20.62
C PHE A 58 -9.70 -0.59 20.88
N ILE A 59 -10.14 0.17 19.87
CA ILE A 59 -10.44 1.60 20.03
C ILE A 59 -11.56 1.81 21.04
N ARG A 60 -12.64 1.01 21.01
CA ARG A 60 -13.72 1.07 21.99
C ARG A 60 -13.23 0.75 23.40
N LEU A 61 -12.49 -0.35 23.56
CA LEU A 61 -12.03 -0.78 24.87
C LEU A 61 -11.02 0.21 25.45
N TYR A 62 -10.09 0.70 24.65
CA TYR A 62 -9.11 1.68 25.08
C TYR A 62 -9.73 3.06 25.32
N GLY A 63 -10.62 3.50 24.43
CA GLY A 63 -11.35 4.76 24.60
C GLY A 63 -12.23 4.77 25.85
N ASN A 64 -12.90 3.66 26.14
CA ASN A 64 -13.69 3.52 27.37
C ASN A 64 -12.81 3.60 28.63
N TYR A 65 -11.65 2.95 28.62
CA TYR A 65 -10.69 3.06 29.72
C TYR A 65 -10.18 4.51 29.91
N LEU A 66 -10.10 5.28 28.86
CA LEU A 66 -9.69 6.69 28.87
C LEU A 66 -10.84 7.66 29.11
N ASP A 67 -12.07 7.21 29.37
CA ASP A 67 -13.31 7.98 29.49
C ASP A 67 -13.64 8.85 28.26
N LEU A 68 -13.35 8.33 27.08
CA LEU A 68 -13.71 8.95 25.81
C LEU A 68 -15.06 8.47 25.31
N ALA A 69 -15.84 9.37 24.72
CA ALA A 69 -17.13 9.02 24.12
C ALA A 69 -16.92 8.11 22.89
N GLU A 70 -17.54 6.93 22.89
CA GLU A 70 -17.45 5.95 21.79
C GLU A 70 -17.90 6.58 20.45
N SER A 71 -18.97 7.37 20.46
CA SER A 71 -19.49 8.04 19.26
C SER A 71 -18.45 8.92 18.59
N LEU A 72 -17.67 9.69 19.38
CA LEU A 72 -16.58 10.52 18.86
C LEU A 72 -15.49 9.66 18.18
N LEU A 73 -15.07 8.60 18.84
CA LEU A 73 -14.02 7.73 18.33
C LEU A 73 -14.44 7.01 17.04
N MET A 74 -15.68 6.54 16.99
CA MET A 74 -16.22 5.87 15.80
C MET A 74 -16.42 6.84 14.63
N GLU A 75 -16.88 8.05 14.89
CA GLU A 75 -16.98 9.11 13.86
C GLU A 75 -15.60 9.42 13.25
N LYS A 76 -14.59 9.62 14.09
CA LYS A 76 -13.22 9.89 13.65
C LYS A 76 -12.60 8.72 12.89
N LEU A 77 -12.79 7.51 13.38
CA LEU A 77 -12.31 6.30 12.70
C LEU A 77 -12.95 6.14 11.32
N ASN A 78 -14.28 6.27 11.23
CA ASN A 78 -14.99 6.16 9.95
C ASN A 78 -14.53 7.24 8.96
N TYR A 79 -14.36 8.48 9.41
CA TYR A 79 -13.86 9.56 8.57
C TYR A 79 -12.45 9.25 8.06
N GLN A 80 -11.56 8.76 8.92
CA GLN A 80 -10.19 8.41 8.58
C GLN A 80 -10.16 7.25 7.58
N MET A 81 -10.96 6.19 7.78
CA MET A 81 -11.06 5.07 6.83
C MET A 81 -11.60 5.50 5.46
N MET A 82 -12.57 6.42 5.42
CA MET A 82 -13.07 6.98 4.16
C MET A 82 -12.00 7.77 3.41
N MET A 83 -11.15 8.51 4.12
CA MET A 83 -10.05 9.26 3.51
C MET A 83 -8.94 8.34 2.98
N ASP A 84 -8.65 7.23 3.67
CA ASP A 84 -7.67 6.23 3.22
C ASP A 84 -8.17 5.49 1.95
N GLU A 85 -9.48 5.23 1.83
CA GLU A 85 -10.06 4.62 0.63
C GLU A 85 -10.21 5.61 -0.54
N HIS A 86 -10.40 6.90 -0.24
CA HIS A 86 -10.61 7.97 -1.22
C HIS A 86 -9.73 9.17 -0.89
N PRO A 87 -8.42 9.10 -1.17
CA PRO A 87 -7.54 10.23 -0.92
C PRO A 87 -8.02 11.47 -1.69
N PRO A 88 -7.85 12.69 -1.13
CA PRO A 88 -8.25 13.92 -1.79
C PRO A 88 -7.70 14.01 -3.21
N LEU A 89 -8.50 14.55 -4.14
CA LEU A 89 -8.13 14.68 -5.57
C LEU A 89 -6.74 15.31 -5.77
N GLU A 90 -6.33 16.23 -4.89
CA GLU A 90 -5.00 16.85 -4.93
C GLU A 90 -3.87 15.85 -4.68
N GLU A 91 -4.07 14.90 -3.76
CA GLU A 91 -3.11 13.85 -3.47
C GLU A 91 -3.06 12.84 -4.61
N ILE A 92 -4.21 12.45 -5.18
CA ILE A 92 -4.29 11.60 -6.39
C ILE A 92 -3.56 12.28 -7.56
N MET A 93 -3.74 13.58 -7.75
CA MET A 93 -3.06 14.34 -8.82
C MET A 93 -1.55 14.41 -8.60
N THR A 94 -1.07 14.55 -7.36
CA THR A 94 0.37 14.55 -7.04
C THR A 94 0.99 13.16 -7.22
N LEU A 95 0.29 12.10 -6.79
CA LEU A 95 0.70 10.71 -7.02
C LEU A 95 0.70 10.35 -8.51
N ALA A 96 -0.32 10.77 -9.27
CA ALA A 96 -0.38 10.59 -10.71
C ALA A 96 0.76 11.32 -11.45
N LYS A 97 1.19 12.47 -10.96
CA LYS A 97 2.34 13.22 -11.48
C LYS A 97 3.69 12.56 -11.15
N GLN A 98 3.76 11.80 -10.05
CA GLN A 98 4.94 11.02 -9.67
C GLN A 98 5.02 9.66 -10.39
N VAL A 99 3.90 9.12 -10.84
CA VAL A 99 3.86 7.95 -11.74
C VAL A 99 4.22 8.41 -13.16
N GLN A 100 5.43 8.90 -13.33
CA GLN A 100 5.99 8.99 -14.67
C GLN A 100 6.09 7.56 -15.22
N PRO A 101 5.61 7.30 -16.45
CA PRO A 101 5.81 6.00 -17.06
C PRO A 101 7.31 5.78 -17.08
N LYS A 102 7.78 4.77 -16.34
CA LYS A 102 9.17 4.29 -16.37
C LYS A 102 9.47 4.04 -17.84
N ASN A 103 10.10 5.02 -18.46
CA ASN A 103 10.49 4.96 -19.87
C ASN A 103 11.36 3.72 -20.00
N ARG A 104 10.77 2.63 -20.45
CA ARG A 104 11.45 1.36 -20.71
C ARG A 104 12.35 1.63 -21.89
N LYS A 105 13.55 2.17 -21.62
CA LYS A 105 14.60 2.29 -22.63
C LYS A 105 14.78 0.89 -23.20
N ILE A 106 14.21 0.69 -24.37
CA ILE A 106 14.42 -0.53 -25.14
C ILE A 106 15.91 -0.56 -25.40
N ASN A 107 16.58 -1.58 -24.87
CA ASN A 107 18.04 -1.69 -24.93
C ASN A 107 18.42 -1.73 -26.41
N PRO A 108 19.19 -0.75 -26.95
CA PRO A 108 19.51 -0.73 -28.38
C PRO A 108 20.20 -2.01 -28.85
N VAL A 109 20.89 -2.70 -27.93
CA VAL A 109 21.48 -4.03 -28.14
C VAL A 109 20.42 -5.08 -28.51
N PHE A 110 19.23 -5.01 -27.90
CA PHE A 110 18.13 -5.94 -28.20
C PHE A 110 17.56 -5.72 -29.61
N ILE A 111 17.49 -4.46 -30.06
CA ILE A 111 17.05 -4.12 -31.42
C ILE A 111 18.06 -4.64 -32.44
N ILE A 112 19.37 -4.43 -32.20
CA ILE A 112 20.45 -4.92 -33.06
C ILE A 112 20.44 -6.44 -33.16
N PHE A 113 20.22 -7.14 -32.02
CA PHE A 113 20.14 -8.60 -32.01
C PHE A 113 18.93 -9.11 -32.82
N MET A 114 17.78 -8.49 -32.72
CA MET A 114 16.59 -8.84 -33.52
C MET A 114 16.81 -8.61 -35.01
N LEU A 115 17.48 -7.53 -35.39
CA LEU A 115 17.84 -7.24 -36.79
C LEU A 115 18.84 -8.26 -37.36
N MET A 116 19.85 -8.67 -36.59
CA MET A 116 20.77 -9.74 -36.99
C MET A 116 20.07 -11.07 -37.18
N LEU A 117 19.14 -11.40 -36.30
CA LEU A 117 18.35 -12.65 -36.37
C LEU A 117 17.47 -12.66 -37.63
N MET A 118 16.82 -11.56 -37.96
CA MET A 118 16.04 -11.42 -39.20
C MET A 118 16.91 -11.54 -40.45
N ALA A 119 18.11 -10.93 -40.44
CA ALA A 119 19.03 -11.02 -41.55
C ALA A 119 19.53 -12.48 -41.75
N SER A 120 19.82 -13.22 -40.66
CA SER A 120 20.26 -14.62 -40.75
C SER A 120 19.18 -15.53 -41.31
N VAL A 121 17.91 -15.35 -40.89
CA VAL A 121 16.76 -16.11 -41.41
C VAL A 121 16.57 -15.82 -42.92
N SER A 122 16.69 -14.54 -43.33
CA SER A 122 16.59 -14.15 -44.74
C SER A 122 17.69 -14.84 -45.60
N LEU A 123 18.93 -14.88 -45.12
CA LEU A 123 20.02 -15.57 -45.80
C LEU A 123 19.77 -17.08 -45.97
N VAL A 124 19.24 -17.75 -44.95
CA VAL A 124 18.90 -19.15 -44.99
C VAL A 124 17.79 -19.42 -46.02
N ILE A 125 16.76 -18.57 -46.07
CA ILE A 125 15.68 -18.68 -47.06
C ILE A 125 16.22 -18.56 -48.49
N VAL A 126 17.08 -17.53 -48.74
CA VAL A 126 17.70 -17.31 -50.05
C VAL A 126 18.60 -18.46 -50.44
N TYR A 127 19.35 -19.03 -49.49
CA TYR A 127 20.19 -20.22 -49.71
C TYR A 127 19.36 -21.43 -50.13
N PHE A 128 18.26 -21.75 -49.46
CA PHE A 128 17.35 -22.86 -49.82
C PHE A 128 16.62 -22.59 -51.13
N TYR A 129 16.33 -21.35 -51.45
CA TYR A 129 15.69 -21.01 -52.72
C TYR A 129 16.66 -21.18 -53.92
N HIS A 130 17.96 -20.98 -53.70
CA HIS A 130 18.98 -21.11 -54.76
C HIS A 130 19.52 -22.55 -54.89
N ASN A 131 19.47 -23.36 -53.80
CA ASN A 131 19.89 -24.73 -53.75
C ASN A 131 18.70 -25.61 -53.29
N PRO A 132 17.72 -25.86 -54.16
CA PRO A 132 16.62 -26.80 -53.81
C PRO A 132 17.21 -28.20 -53.59
N PRO A 133 16.78 -28.91 -52.52
CA PRO A 133 17.21 -30.31 -52.31
C PRO A 133 16.80 -31.11 -53.52
N SER A 134 17.77 -31.80 -54.16
CA SER A 134 17.53 -32.73 -55.26
C SER A 134 16.56 -33.83 -54.77
N SER A 135 15.37 -33.88 -55.34
CA SER A 135 14.43 -34.97 -55.12
C SER A 135 15.06 -36.28 -55.66
N GLU A 136 15.72 -37.05 -54.80
CA GLU A 136 16.00 -38.46 -55.09
C GLU A 136 14.65 -39.16 -55.15
N VAL A 137 14.25 -39.49 -56.37
CA VAL A 137 13.15 -40.38 -56.67
C VAL A 137 13.60 -41.77 -56.22
N VAL A 138 12.98 -42.29 -55.15
CA VAL A 138 13.09 -43.70 -54.78
C VAL A 138 12.16 -44.45 -55.71
N GLU A 139 12.74 -45.20 -56.67
CA GLU A 139 12.08 -46.31 -57.35
C GLU A 139 11.94 -47.53 -56.43
#